data_07acc2ea22b36ca27abbb4d7cb17fc7e
#
_entry.id   07acc2ea22b36ca27abbb4d7cb17fc7e
#
_cell.length_a   1.000
_cell.length_b   1.000
_cell.length_c   1.000
_cell.angle_alpha   90.00
_cell.angle_beta   90.00
_cell.angle_gamma   90.00
#
_symmetry.space_group_name_H-M   'P 1'
#
loop_
_entity.id
_entity.type
_entity.pdbx_description
1 polymer ?
#
loop_
_entity_poly.entity_id
_entity_poly.type
_entity_poly.pdbx_seq_one_letter_code
_entity_poly.pdbx_strand_id
1 'polypeptide(L)'
;MGKRVTLKDIATAAGVTTATVSYVLNDTPGQKIAPETRERVLKAARELSYVPNSAARTLRARRSQCVGVVAKKNLAVPRFSQTIRGIQSRLEDIGYNLLLCTNKVKKGGLSDYLIAYLEGRVDGIIFLGKDNVGPSAESVEVIERERVPFVAYDCVERASAYSTLDFDYRGGARLLAERVLAPAPRRLLYIAPDIDAPQERQRVEGLSDALKNSPETELIELTVPITLDNLDTWDLRYSIGATPEGDERTASFARALREAVGGLERGDAVIASWSGWTEPIRYRCRERGIVTAELANNGESNFYPDLCVRLPNFDAGVACADELLSLIDGKPSSARLLHLTNVLDGTRGAYGEDIY
;
A
#
# COMPACT_ATOMS: atom_id res chain seq x y z
N MET A 1 -29.85 -26.41 4.69
CA MET A 1 -28.42 -26.35 4.95
C MET A 1 -27.91 -27.76 5.18
N GLY A 2 -26.97 -28.26 4.32
CA GLY A 2 -26.36 -29.58 4.49
C GLY A 2 -25.57 -29.66 5.80
N LYS A 3 -25.67 -30.77 6.53
CA LYS A 3 -24.94 -31.02 7.77
C LYS A 3 -23.44 -31.02 7.45
N ARG A 4 -22.67 -30.12 8.07
CA ARG A 4 -21.22 -30.02 7.89
C ARG A 4 -20.55 -31.26 8.47
N VAL A 5 -19.67 -31.92 7.71
CA VAL A 5 -18.92 -33.10 8.17
C VAL A 5 -18.02 -32.70 9.35
N THR A 6 -18.00 -33.53 10.37
CA THR A 6 -17.25 -33.32 11.62
C THR A 6 -16.13 -34.34 11.79
N LEU A 7 -15.21 -34.09 12.73
CA LEU A 7 -14.18 -35.05 13.11
C LEU A 7 -14.77 -36.41 13.55
N LYS A 8 -15.97 -36.40 14.13
CA LYS A 8 -16.68 -37.60 14.56
C LYS A 8 -17.11 -38.46 13.36
N ASP A 9 -17.56 -37.82 12.29
CA ASP A 9 -17.96 -38.52 11.05
C ASP A 9 -16.77 -39.21 10.42
N ILE A 10 -15.60 -38.56 10.39
CA ILE A 10 -14.33 -39.15 9.89
C ILE A 10 -13.89 -40.30 10.81
N ALA A 11 -13.96 -40.09 12.11
CA ALA A 11 -13.58 -41.11 13.10
C ALA A 11 -14.40 -42.40 12.90
N THR A 12 -15.71 -42.24 12.68
CA THR A 12 -16.61 -43.37 12.40
C THR A 12 -16.24 -44.05 11.08
N ALA A 13 -16.01 -43.28 10.00
CA ALA A 13 -15.66 -43.83 8.68
C ALA A 13 -14.28 -44.54 8.67
N ALA A 14 -13.29 -44.02 9.40
CA ALA A 14 -11.94 -44.57 9.47
C ALA A 14 -11.77 -45.67 10.56
N GLY A 15 -12.76 -45.89 11.41
CA GLY A 15 -12.71 -46.85 12.51
C GLY A 15 -11.66 -46.49 13.58
N VAL A 16 -11.58 -45.18 13.93
CA VAL A 16 -10.61 -44.68 14.92
C VAL A 16 -11.26 -43.67 15.89
N THR A 17 -10.52 -43.20 16.88
CA THR A 17 -11.01 -42.14 17.78
C THR A 17 -10.93 -40.76 17.11
N THR A 18 -11.73 -39.80 17.59
CA THR A 18 -11.64 -38.40 17.13
C THR A 18 -10.28 -37.74 17.46
N ALA A 19 -9.63 -38.21 18.54
CA ALA A 19 -8.25 -37.81 18.90
C ALA A 19 -7.26 -38.26 17.83
N THR A 20 -7.34 -39.52 17.39
CA THR A 20 -6.49 -40.06 16.30
C THR A 20 -6.71 -39.27 15.00
N VAL A 21 -7.95 -39.01 14.63
CA VAL A 21 -8.28 -38.15 13.45
C VAL A 21 -7.63 -36.77 13.59
N SER A 22 -7.76 -36.13 14.76
CA SER A 22 -7.17 -34.83 15.02
C SER A 22 -5.63 -34.86 14.89
N TYR A 23 -4.97 -35.88 15.41
CA TYR A 23 -3.51 -36.04 15.33
C TYR A 23 -3.04 -36.22 13.88
N VAL A 24 -3.77 -37.02 13.10
CA VAL A 24 -3.45 -37.26 11.68
C VAL A 24 -3.64 -36.01 10.84
N LEU A 25 -4.77 -35.33 11.00
CA LEU A 25 -5.11 -34.14 10.19
C LEU A 25 -4.27 -32.91 10.52
N ASN A 26 -3.78 -32.79 11.75
CA ASN A 26 -2.93 -31.67 12.19
C ASN A 26 -1.42 -32.03 12.20
N ASP A 27 -1.06 -33.21 11.74
CA ASP A 27 0.32 -33.73 11.75
C ASP A 27 1.05 -33.49 13.09
N THR A 28 0.36 -33.82 14.19
CA THR A 28 0.80 -33.48 15.54
C THR A 28 2.12 -34.19 15.88
N PRO A 29 3.21 -33.49 16.20
CA PRO A 29 4.51 -34.10 16.51
C PRO A 29 4.44 -35.05 17.70
N GLY A 30 5.26 -36.12 17.69
CA GLY A 30 5.39 -37.06 18.78
C GLY A 30 4.30 -38.14 18.87
N GLN A 31 3.29 -38.11 18.00
CA GLN A 31 2.26 -39.16 17.96
C GLN A 31 2.67 -40.33 17.06
N LYS A 32 2.82 -41.53 17.68
CA LYS A 32 3.10 -42.76 16.91
C LYS A 32 1.79 -43.34 16.34
N ILE A 33 1.47 -42.98 15.10
CA ILE A 33 0.30 -43.47 14.37
C ILE A 33 0.78 -44.34 13.23
N ALA A 34 0.28 -45.60 13.17
CA ALA A 34 0.63 -46.52 12.09
C ALA A 34 0.31 -45.94 10.71
N PRO A 35 1.18 -46.14 9.69
CA PRO A 35 0.97 -45.61 8.34
C PRO A 35 -0.40 -45.96 7.75
N GLU A 36 -0.86 -47.22 7.96
CA GLU A 36 -2.15 -47.71 7.47
C GLU A 36 -3.32 -46.95 8.12
N THR A 37 -3.18 -46.58 9.41
CA THR A 37 -4.19 -45.80 10.12
C THR A 37 -4.23 -44.36 9.60
N ARG A 38 -3.06 -43.76 9.35
CA ARG A 38 -2.94 -42.42 8.77
C ARG A 38 -3.61 -42.39 7.40
N GLU A 39 -3.36 -43.39 6.56
CA GLU A 39 -3.93 -43.46 5.20
C GLU A 39 -5.45 -43.60 5.24
N ARG A 40 -6.00 -44.45 6.09
CA ARG A 40 -7.46 -44.61 6.28
C ARG A 40 -8.15 -43.30 6.69
N VAL A 41 -7.55 -42.57 7.63
CA VAL A 41 -8.09 -41.25 8.07
C VAL A 41 -8.07 -40.24 6.94
N LEU A 42 -6.93 -40.12 6.22
CA LEU A 42 -6.81 -39.18 5.11
C LEU A 42 -7.76 -39.54 3.95
N LYS A 43 -7.97 -40.85 3.69
CA LYS A 43 -8.93 -41.31 2.70
C LYS A 43 -10.36 -40.95 3.11
N ALA A 44 -10.78 -41.25 4.34
CA ALA A 44 -12.10 -40.91 4.85
C ALA A 44 -12.36 -39.39 4.83
N ALA A 45 -11.36 -38.59 5.17
CA ALA A 45 -11.46 -37.12 5.10
C ALA A 45 -11.70 -36.60 3.66
N ARG A 46 -11.00 -37.18 2.68
CA ARG A 46 -11.20 -36.84 1.25
C ARG A 46 -12.56 -37.28 0.74
N GLU A 47 -12.97 -38.52 1.00
CA GLU A 47 -14.26 -39.07 0.56
C GLU A 47 -15.45 -38.30 1.13
N LEU A 48 -15.35 -37.85 2.38
CA LEU A 48 -16.37 -37.05 3.02
C LEU A 48 -16.26 -35.54 2.72
N SER A 49 -15.29 -35.14 1.89
CA SER A 49 -15.02 -33.71 1.59
C SER A 49 -14.90 -32.87 2.86
N TYR A 50 -14.21 -33.41 3.88
CA TYR A 50 -14.02 -32.72 5.14
C TYR A 50 -13.09 -31.54 4.99
N VAL A 51 -13.56 -30.37 5.39
CA VAL A 51 -12.74 -29.15 5.53
C VAL A 51 -12.57 -28.86 7.03
N PRO A 52 -11.33 -28.79 7.55
CA PRO A 52 -11.09 -28.45 8.94
C PRO A 52 -11.79 -27.16 9.34
N ASN A 53 -12.47 -27.17 10.50
CA ASN A 53 -13.14 -25.99 11.00
C ASN A 53 -12.08 -25.00 11.54
N SER A 54 -11.90 -23.89 10.84
CA SER A 54 -10.97 -22.82 11.23
C SER A 54 -11.27 -22.28 12.64
N ALA A 55 -12.55 -22.10 12.99
CA ALA A 55 -12.97 -21.63 14.32
C ALA A 55 -12.51 -22.57 15.46
N ALA A 56 -12.55 -23.89 15.26
CA ALA A 56 -12.06 -24.85 16.24
C ALA A 56 -10.53 -24.84 16.37
N ARG A 57 -9.83 -24.52 15.27
CA ARG A 57 -8.36 -24.36 15.24
C ARG A 57 -7.95 -23.07 15.93
N THR A 58 -8.61 -21.96 15.64
CA THR A 58 -8.41 -20.64 16.27
C THR A 58 -8.56 -20.72 17.79
N LEU A 59 -9.61 -21.40 18.28
CA LEU A 59 -9.83 -21.60 19.72
C LEU A 59 -8.69 -22.35 20.42
N ARG A 60 -8.04 -23.31 19.74
CA ARG A 60 -6.90 -24.06 20.30
C ARG A 60 -5.60 -23.27 20.20
N ALA A 61 -5.36 -22.62 19.09
CA ALA A 61 -4.12 -21.88 18.80
C ALA A 61 -4.10 -20.48 19.42
N ARG A 62 -5.25 -19.96 19.89
CA ARG A 62 -5.46 -18.56 20.28
C ARG A 62 -5.01 -17.56 19.21
N ARG A 63 -4.99 -18.00 17.93
CA ARG A 63 -4.63 -17.20 16.76
C ARG A 63 -5.62 -17.51 15.63
N SER A 64 -6.14 -16.46 15.00
CA SER A 64 -7.08 -16.58 13.88
C SER A 64 -6.38 -16.98 12.58
N GLN A 65 -5.07 -16.81 12.50
CA GLN A 65 -4.29 -16.87 11.26
C GLN A 65 -4.89 -15.94 10.17
N CYS A 66 -5.34 -14.77 10.59
CA CYS A 66 -5.90 -13.75 9.72
C CYS A 66 -5.37 -12.38 10.13
N VAL A 67 -5.02 -11.56 9.15
CA VAL A 67 -4.60 -10.17 9.33
C VAL A 67 -5.68 -9.26 8.78
N GLY A 68 -6.06 -8.23 9.56
CA GLY A 68 -6.96 -7.19 9.11
C GLY A 68 -6.19 -6.13 8.31
N VAL A 69 -6.68 -5.78 7.13
CA VAL A 69 -6.17 -4.63 6.36
C VAL A 69 -7.28 -3.60 6.25
N VAL A 70 -7.03 -2.41 6.78
CA VAL A 70 -7.96 -1.28 6.71
C VAL A 70 -7.60 -0.44 5.51
N ALA A 71 -8.43 -0.47 4.47
CA ALA A 71 -8.23 0.33 3.27
C ALA A 71 -9.39 1.31 3.12
N LYS A 72 -9.13 2.59 3.39
CA LYS A 72 -10.07 3.70 3.10
C LYS A 72 -9.93 4.22 1.67
N LYS A 73 -8.94 3.76 0.96
CA LYS A 73 -8.56 4.23 -0.38
C LYS A 73 -9.26 3.43 -1.47
N ASN A 74 -9.41 4.05 -2.64
CA ASN A 74 -9.88 3.34 -3.82
C ASN A 74 -8.84 2.27 -4.24
N LEU A 75 -9.20 0.99 -4.11
CA LEU A 75 -8.32 -0.13 -4.43
C LEU A 75 -8.05 -0.30 -5.93
N ALA A 76 -8.78 0.40 -6.78
CA ALA A 76 -8.46 0.47 -8.21
C ALA A 76 -7.18 1.26 -8.49
N VAL A 77 -6.75 2.14 -7.55
CA VAL A 77 -5.48 2.86 -7.66
C VAL A 77 -4.32 1.88 -7.49
N PRO A 78 -3.45 1.69 -8.47
CA PRO A 78 -2.37 0.69 -8.48
C PRO A 78 -1.47 0.70 -7.25
N ARG A 79 -1.22 1.87 -6.67
CA ARG A 79 -0.46 2.00 -5.43
C ARG A 79 -1.01 1.10 -4.32
N PHE A 80 -2.32 1.15 -4.07
CA PHE A 80 -2.93 0.40 -2.97
C PHE A 80 -3.10 -1.07 -3.29
N SER A 81 -3.46 -1.41 -4.52
CA SER A 81 -3.55 -2.81 -4.96
C SER A 81 -2.17 -3.49 -4.93
N GLN A 82 -1.10 -2.80 -5.30
CA GLN A 82 0.28 -3.32 -5.20
C GLN A 82 0.69 -3.56 -3.74
N THR A 83 0.39 -2.60 -2.83
CA THR A 83 0.67 -2.76 -1.40
C THR A 83 -0.08 -3.96 -0.82
N ILE A 84 -1.39 -4.08 -1.11
CA ILE A 84 -2.21 -5.23 -0.65
C ILE A 84 -1.67 -6.53 -1.22
N ARG A 85 -1.24 -6.57 -2.48
CA ARG A 85 -0.63 -7.75 -3.09
C ARG A 85 0.68 -8.14 -2.40
N GLY A 86 1.51 -7.16 -1.99
CA GLY A 86 2.72 -7.41 -1.20
C GLY A 86 2.40 -8.02 0.16
N ILE A 87 1.41 -7.46 0.87
CA ILE A 87 0.92 -8.00 2.14
C ILE A 87 0.43 -9.45 1.94
N GLN A 88 -0.44 -9.66 0.95
CA GLN A 88 -1.01 -10.98 0.65
C GLN A 88 0.09 -12.01 0.34
N SER A 89 1.02 -11.68 -0.56
CA SER A 89 2.12 -12.58 -0.93
C SER A 89 2.91 -13.06 0.30
N ARG A 90 3.22 -12.13 1.22
CA ARG A 90 3.98 -12.48 2.42
C ARG A 90 3.17 -13.33 3.41
N LEU A 91 1.89 -13.08 3.54
CA LEU A 91 0.98 -13.83 4.42
C LEU A 91 0.72 -15.25 3.89
N GLU A 92 0.61 -15.43 2.57
CA GLU A 92 0.43 -16.74 1.92
C GLU A 92 1.58 -17.69 2.25
N ASP A 93 2.83 -17.22 2.26
CA ASP A 93 4.02 -18.01 2.58
C ASP A 93 3.97 -18.70 3.96
N ILE A 94 3.19 -18.12 4.88
CA ILE A 94 3.06 -18.59 6.26
C ILE A 94 1.66 -19.10 6.62
N GLY A 95 0.78 -19.21 5.63
CA GLY A 95 -0.57 -19.74 5.80
C GLY A 95 -1.55 -18.80 6.53
N TYR A 96 -1.28 -17.49 6.52
CA TYR A 96 -2.20 -16.47 7.01
C TYR A 96 -3.15 -16.02 5.90
N ASN A 97 -4.35 -15.61 6.30
CA ASN A 97 -5.34 -15.00 5.41
C ASN A 97 -5.38 -13.48 5.61
N LEU A 98 -5.95 -12.77 4.64
CA LEU A 98 -6.18 -11.35 4.70
C LEU A 98 -7.68 -11.06 4.76
N LEU A 99 -8.10 -10.21 5.71
CA LEU A 99 -9.46 -9.70 5.84
C LEU A 99 -9.45 -8.18 5.54
N LEU A 100 -10.16 -7.75 4.52
CA LEU A 100 -10.38 -6.32 4.29
C LEU A 100 -11.39 -5.78 5.30
N CYS A 101 -10.95 -4.83 6.10
CA CYS A 101 -11.76 -4.17 7.12
C CYS A 101 -12.17 -2.77 6.67
N THR A 102 -13.31 -2.29 7.15
CA THR A 102 -13.71 -0.90 6.97
C THR A 102 -13.25 -0.06 8.17
N ASN A 103 -13.19 1.26 7.97
CA ASN A 103 -12.93 2.21 9.07
C ASN A 103 -14.23 2.87 9.54
N LYS A 104 -15.36 2.14 9.47
CA LYS A 104 -16.64 2.63 9.98
C LYS A 104 -16.68 2.53 11.49
N VAL A 105 -17.07 3.62 12.14
CA VAL A 105 -17.33 3.63 13.58
C VAL A 105 -18.71 3.06 13.84
N LYS A 106 -18.80 2.05 14.70
CA LYS A 106 -20.08 1.43 15.11
C LYS A 106 -20.74 2.20 16.26
N LYS A 107 -21.97 1.85 16.54
CA LYS A 107 -22.64 2.28 17.77
C LYS A 107 -21.81 1.82 18.97
N GLY A 108 -21.30 2.77 19.76
CA GLY A 108 -20.36 2.49 20.85
C GLY A 108 -18.95 3.05 20.64
N GLY A 109 -18.70 3.75 19.52
CA GLY A 109 -17.45 4.53 19.32
C GLY A 109 -16.26 3.73 18.78
N LEU A 110 -16.38 2.40 18.65
CA LEU A 110 -15.29 1.56 18.13
C LEU A 110 -15.33 1.41 16.61
N SER A 111 -14.14 1.47 16.00
CA SER A 111 -13.98 1.19 14.58
C SER A 111 -14.13 -0.31 14.27
N ASP A 112 -14.70 -0.64 13.10
CA ASP A 112 -14.95 -2.01 12.66
C ASP A 112 -13.70 -2.92 12.73
N TYR A 113 -12.54 -2.38 12.39
CA TYR A 113 -11.28 -3.13 12.41
C TYR A 113 -10.83 -3.47 13.84
N LEU A 114 -11.07 -2.59 14.83
CA LEU A 114 -10.78 -2.88 16.23
C LEU A 114 -11.73 -3.94 16.77
N ILE A 115 -13.02 -3.88 16.39
CA ILE A 115 -14.00 -4.92 16.73
C ILE A 115 -13.54 -6.27 16.16
N ALA A 116 -13.04 -6.31 14.92
CA ALA A 116 -12.54 -7.55 14.31
C ALA A 116 -11.39 -8.17 15.11
N TYR A 117 -10.50 -7.35 15.67
CA TYR A 117 -9.42 -7.80 16.55
C TYR A 117 -9.96 -8.29 17.91
N LEU A 118 -10.79 -7.48 18.57
CA LEU A 118 -11.36 -7.82 19.88
C LEU A 118 -12.23 -9.09 19.85
N GLU A 119 -12.90 -9.36 18.73
CA GLU A 119 -13.66 -10.59 18.49
C GLU A 119 -12.77 -11.79 18.11
N GLY A 120 -11.45 -11.62 18.00
CA GLY A 120 -10.51 -12.66 17.59
C GLY A 120 -10.65 -13.10 16.13
N ARG A 121 -11.22 -12.25 15.25
CA ARG A 121 -11.30 -12.53 13.81
C ARG A 121 -10.01 -12.27 13.07
N VAL A 122 -9.16 -11.39 13.62
CA VAL A 122 -7.83 -11.07 13.12
C VAL A 122 -6.83 -11.04 14.27
N ASP A 123 -5.55 -11.34 14.01
CA ASP A 123 -4.48 -11.37 15.00
C ASP A 123 -3.73 -10.02 15.07
N GLY A 124 -3.95 -9.15 14.11
CA GLY A 124 -3.37 -7.83 14.05
C GLY A 124 -3.88 -7.05 12.84
N ILE A 125 -3.47 -5.79 12.73
CA ILE A 125 -4.05 -4.83 11.78
C ILE A 125 -2.96 -4.07 11.04
N ILE A 126 -3.08 -3.99 9.71
CA ILE A 126 -2.34 -3.05 8.86
C ILE A 126 -3.31 -1.96 8.42
N PHE A 127 -2.98 -0.72 8.73
CA PHE A 127 -3.83 0.43 8.46
C PHE A 127 -3.27 1.24 7.29
N LEU A 128 -3.95 1.17 6.15
CA LEU A 128 -3.69 2.01 4.99
C LEU A 128 -4.56 3.26 5.12
N GLY A 129 -4.05 4.29 5.77
CA GLY A 129 -4.80 5.50 6.08
C GLY A 129 -5.39 6.19 4.85
N LYS A 130 -6.45 6.98 5.04
CA LYS A 130 -6.92 7.93 4.02
C LYS A 130 -6.09 9.20 4.12
N ASP A 131 -5.58 9.68 2.98
CA ASP A 131 -4.89 10.96 2.87
C ASP A 131 -3.73 11.13 3.87
N ASN A 132 -3.05 10.01 4.13
CA ASN A 132 -1.90 9.94 5.04
C ASN A 132 -2.24 10.27 6.50
N VAL A 133 -3.50 10.14 6.87
CA VAL A 133 -3.98 10.31 8.24
C VAL A 133 -4.00 8.95 8.92
N GLY A 134 -3.39 8.87 10.10
CA GLY A 134 -3.36 7.69 10.95
C GLY A 134 -4.73 7.34 11.56
N PRO A 135 -4.75 6.39 12.50
CA PRO A 135 -5.94 6.07 13.26
C PRO A 135 -6.40 7.27 14.12
N SER A 136 -7.71 7.38 14.41
CA SER A 136 -8.22 8.43 15.29
C SER A 136 -7.69 8.29 16.72
N ALA A 137 -7.70 9.39 17.49
CA ALA A 137 -7.24 9.40 18.88
C ALA A 137 -7.93 8.32 19.73
N GLU A 138 -9.25 8.15 19.57
CA GLU A 138 -10.03 7.13 20.26
C GLU A 138 -9.58 5.70 19.86
N SER A 139 -9.20 5.52 18.60
CA SER A 139 -8.64 4.23 18.13
C SER A 139 -7.26 3.98 18.73
N VAL A 140 -6.41 5.02 18.84
CA VAL A 140 -5.08 4.92 19.44
C VAL A 140 -5.17 4.50 20.91
N GLU A 141 -6.10 5.08 21.69
CA GLU A 141 -6.34 4.68 23.07
C GLU A 141 -6.68 3.18 23.21
N VAL A 142 -7.49 2.64 22.28
CA VAL A 142 -7.82 1.23 22.29
C VAL A 142 -6.63 0.36 21.85
N ILE A 143 -5.89 0.78 20.83
CA ILE A 143 -4.68 0.08 20.36
C ILE A 143 -3.68 -0.06 21.50
N GLU A 144 -3.45 1.01 22.25
CA GLU A 144 -2.52 1.02 23.38
C GLU A 144 -3.01 0.16 24.54
N ARG A 145 -4.24 0.37 24.99
CA ARG A 145 -4.85 -0.35 26.12
C ARG A 145 -4.90 -1.86 25.89
N GLU A 146 -5.34 -2.28 24.71
CA GLU A 146 -5.49 -3.70 24.35
C GLU A 146 -4.21 -4.31 23.74
N ARG A 147 -3.16 -3.49 23.57
CA ARG A 147 -1.88 -3.89 22.95
C ARG A 147 -2.10 -4.54 21.57
N VAL A 148 -2.93 -3.92 20.75
CA VAL A 148 -3.27 -4.43 19.41
C VAL A 148 -2.01 -4.41 18.54
N PRO A 149 -1.57 -5.55 17.97
CA PRO A 149 -0.54 -5.54 16.93
C PRO A 149 -1.02 -4.69 15.75
N PHE A 150 -0.37 -3.54 15.54
CA PHE A 150 -0.87 -2.53 14.61
C PHE A 150 0.29 -1.87 13.85
N VAL A 151 0.16 -1.79 12.54
CA VAL A 151 1.10 -1.10 11.65
C VAL A 151 0.35 -0.05 10.85
N ALA A 152 0.73 1.23 11.01
CA ALA A 152 0.25 2.31 10.16
C ALA A 152 1.19 2.49 8.95
N TYR A 153 0.62 2.49 7.76
CA TYR A 153 1.35 2.61 6.51
C TYR A 153 1.16 4.00 5.90
N ASP A 154 2.28 4.68 5.65
CA ASP A 154 2.37 5.96 4.94
C ASP A 154 1.48 7.06 5.55
N CYS A 155 1.49 7.11 6.90
CA CYS A 155 0.76 8.10 7.68
C CYS A 155 1.65 9.24 8.17
N VAL A 156 2.98 9.09 8.10
CA VAL A 156 4.01 10.06 8.54
C VAL A 156 3.78 10.55 9.98
N GLU A 157 3.29 9.66 10.83
CA GLU A 157 3.07 9.93 12.25
C GLU A 157 4.13 9.23 13.10
N ARG A 158 4.56 9.91 14.17
CA ARG A 158 5.39 9.26 15.19
C ARG A 158 4.48 8.79 16.31
N ALA A 159 4.24 7.48 16.34
CA ALA A 159 3.46 6.86 17.40
C ALA A 159 4.35 5.96 18.26
N SER A 160 4.08 5.96 19.58
CA SER A 160 4.68 5.01 20.52
C SER A 160 3.84 3.76 20.70
N ALA A 161 2.53 3.84 20.41
CA ALA A 161 1.56 2.77 20.63
C ALA A 161 1.52 1.71 19.52
N TYR A 162 2.08 2.01 18.35
CA TYR A 162 2.06 1.11 17.18
C TYR A 162 3.26 1.35 16.26
N SER A 163 3.51 0.41 15.35
CA SER A 163 4.57 0.58 14.34
C SER A 163 4.11 1.44 13.16
N THR A 164 5.06 2.18 12.58
CA THR A 164 4.85 2.94 11.35
C THR A 164 5.79 2.48 10.25
N LEU A 165 5.33 2.54 9.01
CA LEU A 165 6.12 2.31 7.82
C LEU A 165 5.85 3.43 6.82
N ASP A 166 6.85 4.28 6.58
CA ASP A 166 6.75 5.47 5.76
C ASP A 166 7.79 5.47 4.63
N PHE A 167 7.62 6.34 3.63
CA PHE A 167 8.60 6.59 2.59
C PHE A 167 9.43 7.84 2.86
N ASP A 168 10.70 7.80 2.47
CA ASP A 168 11.60 8.96 2.48
C ASP A 168 11.32 9.88 1.27
N TYR A 169 10.19 10.59 1.33
CA TYR A 169 9.79 11.50 0.25
C TYR A 169 10.77 12.64 0.05
N ARG A 170 11.38 13.17 1.13
CA ARG A 170 12.40 14.23 1.02
C ARG A 170 13.64 13.75 0.30
N GLY A 171 14.17 12.58 0.69
CA GLY A 171 15.34 11.99 0.04
C GLY A 171 15.09 11.68 -1.42
N GLY A 172 13.94 11.07 -1.74
CA GLY A 172 13.56 10.77 -3.12
C GLY A 172 13.38 12.01 -3.98
N ALA A 173 12.71 13.04 -3.45
CA ALA A 173 12.51 14.31 -4.16
C ALA A 173 13.85 15.03 -4.42
N ARG A 174 14.74 15.09 -3.42
CA ARG A 174 16.07 15.65 -3.59
C ARG A 174 16.86 14.93 -4.66
N LEU A 175 16.88 13.60 -4.62
CA LEU A 175 17.64 12.78 -5.58
C LEU A 175 17.14 12.96 -7.02
N LEU A 176 15.83 13.04 -7.23
CA LEU A 176 15.25 13.31 -8.56
C LEU A 176 15.57 14.71 -9.02
N ALA A 177 15.37 15.71 -8.15
CA ALA A 177 15.63 17.10 -8.48
C ALA A 177 17.12 17.34 -8.82
N GLU A 178 18.07 16.75 -8.09
CA GLU A 178 19.50 16.82 -8.42
C GLU A 178 19.80 16.30 -9.83
N ARG A 179 19.12 15.22 -10.27
CA ARG A 179 19.26 14.70 -11.65
C ARG A 179 18.64 15.61 -12.70
N VAL A 180 17.47 16.15 -12.43
CA VAL A 180 16.79 17.10 -13.32
C VAL A 180 17.57 18.40 -13.45
N LEU A 181 18.20 18.85 -12.38
CA LEU A 181 18.99 20.08 -12.32
C LEU A 181 20.44 19.92 -12.87
N ALA A 182 20.94 18.70 -13.02
CA ALA A 182 22.31 18.46 -13.49
C ALA A 182 22.64 19.09 -14.85
N PRO A 183 21.71 19.19 -15.85
CA PRO A 183 21.94 19.92 -17.10
C PRO A 183 21.84 21.45 -16.95
N ALA A 184 21.65 21.98 -15.75
CA ALA A 184 21.49 23.40 -15.43
C ALA A 184 20.34 24.07 -16.22
N PRO A 185 19.09 23.59 -16.08
CA PRO A 185 17.94 24.23 -16.72
C PRO A 185 17.77 25.66 -16.23
N ARG A 186 17.38 26.56 -17.14
CA ARG A 186 17.10 27.95 -16.77
C ARG A 186 15.84 28.06 -15.93
N ARG A 187 14.81 27.24 -16.25
CA ARG A 187 13.54 27.22 -15.55
C ARG A 187 13.14 25.78 -15.18
N LEU A 188 12.59 25.64 -13.99
CA LEU A 188 12.01 24.43 -13.49
C LEU A 188 10.53 24.69 -13.14
N LEU A 189 9.60 24.06 -13.85
CA LEU A 189 8.18 24.06 -13.49
C LEU A 189 7.92 22.94 -12.49
N TYR A 190 7.48 23.28 -11.28
CA TYR A 190 7.02 22.32 -10.27
C TYR A 190 5.50 22.30 -10.21
N ILE A 191 4.91 21.13 -10.35
CA ILE A 191 3.46 20.93 -10.36
C ILE A 191 3.06 20.15 -9.10
N ALA A 192 2.28 20.76 -8.21
CA ALA A 192 1.88 20.20 -6.93
C ALA A 192 0.37 20.35 -6.67
N PRO A 193 -0.25 19.49 -5.84
CA PRO A 193 -1.62 19.69 -5.36
C PRO A 193 -1.68 20.80 -4.30
N ASP A 194 -2.86 21.35 -4.08
CA ASP A 194 -3.18 22.26 -2.97
C ASP A 194 -3.53 21.45 -1.72
N ILE A 195 -2.58 20.64 -1.26
CA ILE A 195 -2.74 19.74 -0.12
C ILE A 195 -1.62 19.99 0.90
N ASP A 196 -2.00 20.46 2.09
CA ASP A 196 -1.07 20.51 3.22
C ASP A 196 -0.96 19.17 3.92
N ALA A 197 -0.17 18.26 3.34
CA ALA A 197 0.14 16.95 3.90
C ALA A 197 1.64 16.80 4.17
N PRO A 198 2.05 16.01 5.18
CA PRO A 198 3.46 15.80 5.48
C PRO A 198 4.30 15.33 4.28
N GLN A 199 3.74 14.49 3.41
CA GLN A 199 4.42 13.99 2.21
C GLN A 199 4.68 15.09 1.21
N GLU A 200 3.71 16.00 0.98
CA GLU A 200 3.91 17.12 0.07
C GLU A 200 4.95 18.10 0.63
N ARG A 201 4.90 18.39 1.94
CA ARG A 201 5.95 19.22 2.59
C ARG A 201 7.34 18.60 2.43
N GLN A 202 7.48 17.29 2.64
CA GLN A 202 8.75 16.58 2.46
C GLN A 202 9.25 16.63 1.00
N ARG A 203 8.36 16.54 0.00
CA ARG A 203 8.73 16.70 -1.41
C ARG A 203 9.24 18.10 -1.71
N VAL A 204 8.56 19.12 -1.22
CA VAL A 204 8.98 20.53 -1.38
C VAL A 204 10.32 20.77 -0.67
N GLU A 205 10.52 20.24 0.53
CA GLU A 205 11.81 20.32 1.24
C GLU A 205 12.94 19.66 0.43
N GLY A 206 12.73 18.47 -0.13
CA GLY A 206 13.70 17.78 -0.96
C GLY A 206 14.04 18.54 -2.25
N LEU A 207 13.03 19.10 -2.91
CA LEU A 207 13.24 19.99 -4.07
C LEU A 207 14.03 21.24 -3.69
N SER A 208 13.67 21.89 -2.59
CA SER A 208 14.37 23.07 -2.08
C SER A 208 15.83 22.77 -1.73
N ASP A 209 16.10 21.60 -1.15
CA ASP A 209 17.48 21.19 -0.84
C ASP A 209 18.33 21.03 -2.11
N ALA A 210 17.78 20.50 -3.20
CA ALA A 210 18.46 20.40 -4.48
C ALA A 210 18.69 21.76 -5.14
N LEU A 211 17.70 22.65 -5.10
CA LEU A 211 17.79 24.00 -5.71
C LEU A 211 18.87 24.90 -5.07
N LYS A 212 19.24 24.65 -3.81
CA LYS A 212 20.37 25.36 -3.16
C LYS A 212 21.68 25.26 -3.95
N ASN A 213 21.84 24.16 -4.69
CA ASN A 213 23.02 23.90 -5.53
C ASN A 213 22.84 24.36 -6.98
N SER A 214 21.68 24.95 -7.32
CA SER A 214 21.35 25.44 -8.67
C SER A 214 20.70 26.83 -8.60
N PRO A 215 21.41 27.84 -8.06
CA PRO A 215 20.83 29.15 -7.77
C PRO A 215 20.39 29.94 -9.02
N GLU A 216 20.89 29.56 -10.20
CA GLU A 216 20.54 30.21 -11.48
C GLU A 216 19.24 29.65 -12.08
N THR A 217 18.68 28.55 -11.53
CA THR A 217 17.43 27.96 -11.99
C THR A 217 16.25 28.68 -11.37
N GLU A 218 15.41 29.30 -12.21
CA GLU A 218 14.13 29.91 -11.81
C GLU A 218 13.11 28.82 -11.52
N LEU A 219 12.59 28.76 -10.29
CA LEU A 219 11.46 27.88 -9.92
C LEU A 219 10.13 28.54 -10.28
N ILE A 220 9.33 27.86 -11.10
CA ILE A 220 7.95 28.24 -11.41
C ILE A 220 7.04 27.21 -10.75
N GLU A 221 6.06 27.64 -9.96
CA GLU A 221 5.13 26.74 -9.27
C GLU A 221 3.75 26.77 -9.94
N LEU A 222 3.20 25.61 -10.23
CA LEU A 222 1.82 25.41 -10.64
C LEU A 222 1.07 24.60 -9.58
N THR A 223 0.25 25.27 -8.80
CA THR A 223 -0.62 24.61 -7.83
C THR A 223 -1.91 24.17 -8.52
N VAL A 224 -2.20 22.88 -8.43
CA VAL A 224 -3.43 22.28 -8.93
C VAL A 224 -4.47 22.34 -7.82
N PRO A 225 -5.73 22.79 -8.06
CA PRO A 225 -6.76 22.96 -7.03
C PRO A 225 -7.35 21.61 -6.56
N ILE A 226 -6.47 20.66 -6.27
CA ILE A 226 -6.77 19.39 -5.63
C ILE A 226 -6.52 19.55 -4.13
N THR A 227 -7.57 19.40 -3.33
CA THR A 227 -7.55 19.49 -1.88
C THR A 227 -7.94 18.13 -1.26
N LEU A 228 -7.75 17.96 0.03
CA LEU A 228 -8.21 16.75 0.72
C LEU A 228 -9.72 16.52 0.59
N ASP A 229 -10.51 17.58 0.51
CA ASP A 229 -11.97 17.49 0.40
C ASP A 229 -12.45 17.03 -0.98
N ASN A 230 -11.70 17.32 -2.03
CA ASN A 230 -12.09 16.99 -3.41
C ASN A 230 -11.23 15.89 -4.06
N LEU A 231 -10.26 15.35 -3.34
CA LEU A 231 -9.31 14.37 -3.85
C LEU A 231 -9.99 13.15 -4.50
N ASP A 232 -11.01 12.61 -3.85
CA ASP A 232 -11.74 11.43 -4.35
C ASP A 232 -12.43 11.69 -5.71
N THR A 233 -12.74 12.96 -6.03
CA THR A 233 -13.36 13.34 -7.30
C THR A 233 -12.37 13.59 -8.44
N TRP A 234 -11.10 13.75 -8.11
CA TRP A 234 -10.03 13.93 -9.11
C TRP A 234 -9.43 12.61 -9.60
N ASP A 235 -9.65 11.54 -8.85
CA ASP A 235 -9.14 10.21 -9.21
C ASP A 235 -10.13 9.46 -10.13
N LEU A 236 -10.59 10.16 -11.17
CA LEU A 236 -11.67 9.72 -12.06
C LEU A 236 -11.33 8.51 -12.90
N ARG A 237 -10.05 8.30 -13.19
CA ARG A 237 -9.58 7.14 -13.96
C ARG A 237 -9.88 5.82 -13.26
N TYR A 238 -10.06 5.85 -11.93
CA TYR A 238 -10.28 4.69 -11.08
C TYR A 238 -11.62 4.72 -10.34
N SER A 239 -12.41 5.79 -10.50
CA SER A 239 -13.71 5.94 -9.84
C SER A 239 -14.82 5.34 -10.70
N ILE A 240 -15.55 4.40 -10.14
CA ILE A 240 -16.82 3.94 -10.72
C ILE A 240 -17.83 5.08 -10.53
N GLY A 241 -18.28 5.68 -11.62
CA GLY A 241 -19.24 6.79 -11.59
C GLY A 241 -18.58 8.17 -11.68
N ALA A 242 -17.59 8.33 -12.58
CA ALA A 242 -17.06 9.63 -12.95
C ALA A 242 -18.20 10.65 -13.16
N THR A 243 -18.08 11.81 -12.51
CA THR A 243 -19.08 12.87 -12.63
C THR A 243 -18.70 13.84 -13.75
N PRO A 244 -19.68 14.51 -14.40
CA PRO A 244 -19.39 15.54 -15.39
C PRO A 244 -18.46 16.64 -14.86
N GLU A 245 -18.59 17.01 -13.58
CA GLU A 245 -17.73 18.01 -12.93
C GLU A 245 -16.27 17.52 -12.84
N GLY A 246 -16.07 16.22 -12.68
CA GLY A 246 -14.74 15.62 -12.67
C GLY A 246 -14.08 15.66 -14.04
N ASP A 247 -14.82 15.38 -15.10
CA ASP A 247 -14.32 15.47 -16.48
C ASP A 247 -13.93 16.91 -16.82
N GLU A 248 -14.71 17.90 -16.40
CA GLU A 248 -14.40 19.31 -16.59
C GLU A 248 -13.14 19.74 -15.83
N ARG A 249 -12.98 19.28 -14.57
CA ARG A 249 -11.76 19.54 -13.79
C ARG A 249 -10.52 18.92 -14.43
N THR A 250 -10.61 17.70 -14.91
CA THR A 250 -9.51 17.02 -15.63
C THR A 250 -9.14 17.77 -16.90
N ALA A 251 -10.13 18.23 -17.67
CA ALA A 251 -9.90 19.03 -18.86
C ALA A 251 -9.29 20.41 -18.54
N SER A 252 -9.74 21.05 -17.46
CA SER A 252 -9.20 22.32 -16.97
C SER A 252 -7.75 22.17 -16.53
N PHE A 253 -7.43 21.11 -15.77
CA PHE A 253 -6.06 20.78 -15.37
C PHE A 253 -5.15 20.56 -16.58
N ALA A 254 -5.55 19.73 -17.55
CA ALA A 254 -4.78 19.50 -18.76
C ALA A 254 -4.56 20.78 -19.58
N ARG A 255 -5.50 21.72 -19.53
CA ARG A 255 -5.37 23.04 -20.16
C ARG A 255 -4.33 23.90 -19.44
N ALA A 256 -4.43 24.02 -18.10
CA ALA A 256 -3.47 24.75 -17.27
C ALA A 256 -2.04 24.22 -17.45
N LEU A 257 -1.86 22.89 -17.51
CA LEU A 257 -0.56 22.27 -17.80
C LEU A 257 -0.02 22.69 -19.18
N ARG A 258 -0.85 22.66 -20.22
CA ARG A 258 -0.44 23.06 -21.58
C ARG A 258 -0.06 24.54 -21.65
N GLU A 259 -0.76 25.39 -20.92
CA GLU A 259 -0.45 26.83 -20.83
C GLU A 259 0.87 27.06 -20.10
N ALA A 260 1.06 26.44 -18.93
CA ALA A 260 2.30 26.56 -18.15
C ALA A 260 3.53 26.10 -18.94
N VAL A 261 3.43 24.94 -19.62
CA VAL A 261 4.51 24.44 -20.49
C VAL A 261 4.71 25.33 -21.71
N GLY A 262 3.68 26.10 -22.13
CA GLY A 262 3.79 27.04 -23.26
C GLY A 262 4.91 28.06 -23.09
N GLY A 263 5.16 28.51 -21.87
CA GLY A 263 6.22 29.46 -21.51
C GLY A 263 7.63 28.89 -21.41
N LEU A 264 7.80 27.56 -21.34
CA LEU A 264 9.09 26.92 -21.23
C LEU A 264 9.82 26.85 -22.58
N GLU A 265 11.14 26.73 -22.53
CA GLU A 265 12.03 26.63 -23.70
C GLU A 265 12.86 25.35 -23.67
N ARG A 266 13.61 25.10 -24.75
CA ARG A 266 14.51 23.96 -24.82
C ARG A 266 15.53 23.97 -23.68
N GLY A 267 15.68 22.85 -22.99
CA GLY A 267 16.56 22.71 -21.84
C GLY A 267 15.90 23.03 -20.49
N ASP A 268 14.69 23.61 -20.49
CA ASP A 268 13.89 23.72 -19.25
C ASP A 268 13.37 22.36 -18.79
N ALA A 269 12.86 22.27 -17.57
CA ALA A 269 12.39 21.03 -16.99
C ALA A 269 11.04 21.17 -16.28
N VAL A 270 10.36 20.03 -16.11
CA VAL A 270 9.09 19.90 -15.39
C VAL A 270 9.22 18.79 -14.36
N ILE A 271 8.87 19.05 -13.11
CA ILE A 271 8.71 18.02 -12.07
C ILE A 271 7.26 18.06 -11.59
N ALA A 272 6.56 16.92 -11.65
CA ALA A 272 5.24 16.75 -11.06
C ALA A 272 5.33 15.96 -9.75
N SER A 273 4.57 16.39 -8.74
CA SER A 273 4.50 15.73 -7.44
C SER A 273 3.88 14.32 -7.55
N TRP A 274 2.89 14.14 -8.42
CA TRP A 274 2.15 12.88 -8.53
C TRP A 274 2.32 12.17 -9.86
N SER A 275 2.07 10.85 -9.83
CA SER A 275 2.12 9.97 -11.00
C SER A 275 1.09 10.36 -12.07
N GLY A 276 1.53 10.30 -13.34
CA GLY A 276 0.67 10.53 -14.51
C GLY A 276 0.34 12.00 -14.80
N TRP A 277 0.83 12.93 -14.00
CA TRP A 277 0.57 14.35 -14.23
C TRP A 277 1.35 14.95 -15.39
N THR A 278 2.47 14.34 -15.77
CA THR A 278 3.24 14.75 -16.95
C THR A 278 2.68 14.20 -18.27
N GLU A 279 1.81 13.18 -18.20
CA GLU A 279 1.26 12.49 -19.38
C GLU A 279 0.59 13.46 -20.39
N PRO A 280 -0.27 14.43 -20.00
CA PRO A 280 -0.94 15.33 -20.94
C PRO A 280 0.00 16.27 -21.70
N ILE A 281 1.22 16.48 -21.21
CA ILE A 281 2.19 17.44 -21.77
C ILE A 281 3.43 16.75 -22.37
N ARG A 282 3.59 15.47 -22.17
CA ARG A 282 4.81 14.71 -22.47
C ARG A 282 5.29 14.86 -23.91
N TYR A 283 4.44 14.62 -24.89
CA TYR A 283 4.82 14.75 -26.32
C TYR A 283 5.31 16.17 -26.64
N ARG A 284 4.57 17.17 -26.17
CA ARG A 284 4.92 18.57 -26.37
C ARG A 284 6.25 18.94 -25.71
N CYS A 285 6.50 18.45 -24.51
CA CYS A 285 7.77 18.64 -23.81
C CYS A 285 8.92 18.01 -24.59
N ARG A 286 8.74 16.75 -25.02
CA ARG A 286 9.76 16.01 -25.77
C ARG A 286 10.14 16.68 -27.10
N GLU A 287 9.15 17.06 -27.92
CA GLU A 287 9.40 17.79 -29.19
C GLU A 287 10.18 19.08 -28.97
N ARG A 288 10.00 19.71 -27.83
CA ARG A 288 10.65 20.97 -27.47
C ARG A 288 11.96 20.79 -26.71
N GLY A 289 12.36 19.56 -26.39
CA GLY A 289 13.55 19.26 -25.60
C GLY A 289 13.45 19.71 -24.14
N ILE A 290 12.26 19.59 -23.54
CA ILE A 290 11.95 19.88 -22.15
C ILE A 290 11.88 18.55 -21.42
N VAL A 291 12.64 18.39 -20.33
CA VAL A 291 12.66 17.16 -19.51
C VAL A 291 11.42 17.09 -18.60
N THR A 292 10.79 15.92 -18.54
CA THR A 292 9.67 15.66 -17.65
C THR A 292 10.04 14.69 -16.56
N ALA A 293 9.61 14.94 -15.31
CA ALA A 293 9.87 14.08 -14.18
C ALA A 293 8.70 13.96 -13.20
N GLU A 294 8.63 12.86 -12.45
CA GLU A 294 7.58 12.59 -11.45
C GLU A 294 8.16 12.08 -10.13
N LEU A 295 7.71 12.65 -8.99
CA LEU A 295 8.19 12.33 -7.65
C LEU A 295 7.53 11.07 -7.04
N ALA A 296 6.43 10.60 -7.59
CA ALA A 296 5.65 9.49 -7.04
C ALA A 296 5.09 8.60 -8.14
N ASN A 297 5.96 7.97 -8.93
CA ASN A 297 5.52 7.05 -9.96
C ASN A 297 5.12 5.69 -9.35
N ASN A 298 3.92 5.23 -9.65
CA ASN A 298 3.36 3.97 -9.18
C ASN A 298 3.44 2.85 -10.22
N GLY A 299 4.07 3.09 -11.37
CA GLY A 299 4.11 2.14 -12.48
C GLY A 299 2.76 1.95 -13.18
N GLU A 300 1.89 2.97 -13.14
CA GLU A 300 0.52 2.92 -13.66
C GLU A 300 0.41 3.25 -15.13
N SER A 301 1.35 4.04 -15.63
CA SER A 301 1.33 4.54 -16.99
C SER A 301 2.14 3.63 -17.91
N ASN A 302 1.62 3.33 -19.10
CA ASN A 302 2.41 2.80 -20.20
C ASN A 302 3.39 3.84 -20.77
N PHE A 303 3.29 5.08 -20.27
CA PHE A 303 4.11 6.22 -20.68
C PHE A 303 4.85 6.75 -19.46
N TYR A 304 6.12 6.41 -19.36
CA TYR A 304 6.98 6.94 -18.30
C TYR A 304 7.39 8.39 -18.62
N PRO A 305 7.50 9.28 -17.61
CA PRO A 305 8.25 10.52 -17.76
C PRO A 305 9.72 10.23 -18.08
N ASP A 306 10.49 11.24 -18.49
CA ASP A 306 11.92 11.03 -18.77
C ASP A 306 12.67 10.54 -17.51
N LEU A 307 12.28 11.06 -16.34
CA LEU A 307 12.81 10.62 -15.04
C LEU A 307 11.68 10.39 -14.02
N CYS A 308 11.80 9.41 -13.15
CA CYS A 308 10.85 9.28 -12.06
C CYS A 308 11.43 8.57 -10.83
N VAL A 309 10.89 8.92 -9.65
CA VAL A 309 11.04 8.14 -8.43
C VAL A 309 9.89 7.14 -8.37
N ARG A 310 10.21 5.86 -8.44
CA ARG A 310 9.21 4.79 -8.29
C ARG A 310 9.00 4.45 -6.82
N LEU A 311 7.75 4.45 -6.39
CA LEU A 311 7.38 4.01 -5.06
C LEU A 311 7.38 2.47 -5.02
N PRO A 312 8.13 1.84 -4.10
CA PRO A 312 8.21 0.39 -3.96
C PRO A 312 6.99 -0.17 -3.20
N ASN A 313 5.78 0.03 -3.74
CA ASN A 313 4.53 -0.27 -3.06
C ASN A 313 4.38 -1.76 -2.68
N PHE A 314 4.80 -2.67 -3.57
CA PHE A 314 4.78 -4.11 -3.29
C PHE A 314 5.69 -4.46 -2.11
N ASP A 315 6.95 -4.00 -2.15
CA ASP A 315 7.94 -4.26 -1.09
C ASP A 315 7.53 -3.62 0.24
N ALA A 316 6.88 -2.46 0.17
CA ALA A 316 6.28 -1.80 1.34
C ALA A 316 5.17 -2.68 1.95
N GLY A 317 4.35 -3.31 1.12
CA GLY A 317 3.34 -4.26 1.57
C GLY A 317 3.95 -5.48 2.27
N VAL A 318 5.01 -6.06 1.70
CA VAL A 318 5.78 -7.16 2.33
C VAL A 318 6.34 -6.70 3.68
N ALA A 319 6.96 -5.52 3.73
CA ALA A 319 7.55 -4.98 4.95
C ALA A 319 6.49 -4.69 6.04
N CYS A 320 5.28 -4.23 5.67
CA CYS A 320 4.17 -4.08 6.62
C CYS A 320 3.75 -5.42 7.23
N ALA A 321 3.67 -6.48 6.41
CA ALA A 321 3.32 -7.80 6.87
C ALA A 321 4.40 -8.36 7.82
N ASP A 322 5.69 -8.25 7.49
CA ASP A 322 6.80 -8.68 8.34
C ASP A 322 6.82 -7.94 9.68
N GLU A 323 6.59 -6.63 9.66
CA GLU A 323 6.51 -5.82 10.88
C GLU A 323 5.34 -6.26 11.75
N LEU A 324 4.14 -6.45 11.16
CA LEU A 324 2.96 -6.90 11.89
C LEU A 324 3.17 -8.28 12.51
N LEU A 325 3.75 -9.23 11.78
CA LEU A 325 4.07 -10.56 12.30
C LEU A 325 5.04 -10.49 13.47
N SER A 326 6.03 -9.58 13.40
CA SER A 326 6.95 -9.32 14.52
C SER A 326 6.21 -8.83 15.77
N LEU A 327 5.22 -7.94 15.60
CA LEU A 327 4.36 -7.47 16.70
C LEU A 327 3.48 -8.60 17.27
N ILE A 328 2.88 -9.43 16.41
CA ILE A 328 2.08 -10.61 16.82
C ILE A 328 2.94 -11.60 17.63
N ASP A 329 4.24 -11.69 17.33
CA ASP A 329 5.20 -12.50 18.09
C ASP A 329 5.76 -11.79 19.33
N GLY A 330 5.22 -10.62 19.69
CA GLY A 330 5.53 -9.90 20.92
C GLY A 330 6.78 -9.02 20.88
N LYS A 331 7.30 -8.71 19.68
CA LYS A 331 8.39 -7.74 19.55
C LYS A 331 7.86 -6.31 19.72
N PRO A 332 8.71 -5.36 20.14
CA PRO A 332 8.30 -3.97 20.33
C PRO A 332 7.95 -3.28 19.00
N SER A 333 7.12 -2.23 19.07
CA SER A 333 6.81 -1.36 17.94
C SER A 333 8.05 -0.65 17.39
N SER A 334 8.07 -0.37 16.10
CA SER A 334 9.16 0.31 15.41
C SER A 334 8.63 1.35 14.42
N ALA A 335 9.49 2.34 14.10
CA ALA A 335 9.27 3.25 12.99
C ALA A 335 10.25 2.90 11.87
N ARG A 336 9.73 2.50 10.71
CA ARG A 336 10.52 2.12 9.55
C ARG A 336 10.37 3.15 8.44
N LEU A 337 11.50 3.55 7.86
CA LEU A 337 11.55 4.47 6.73
C LEU A 337 12.11 3.73 5.52
N LEU A 338 11.34 3.69 4.43
CA LEU A 338 11.77 3.14 3.15
C LEU A 338 12.43 4.24 2.32
N HIS A 339 13.74 4.14 2.11
CA HIS A 339 14.48 5.10 1.31
C HIS A 339 14.15 4.96 -0.18
N LEU A 340 13.80 6.08 -0.81
CA LEU A 340 13.49 6.17 -2.24
C LEU A 340 14.77 6.49 -3.01
N THR A 341 15.58 5.46 -3.26
CA THR A 341 16.92 5.61 -3.88
C THR A 341 16.93 5.37 -5.40
N ASN A 342 15.85 4.84 -5.96
CA ASN A 342 15.78 4.49 -7.37
C ASN A 342 15.09 5.59 -8.19
N VAL A 343 15.92 6.36 -8.90
CA VAL A 343 15.43 7.23 -9.99
C VAL A 343 15.52 6.44 -11.28
N LEU A 344 14.37 6.16 -11.87
CA LEU A 344 14.28 5.47 -13.15
C LEU A 344 14.40 6.47 -14.29
N ASP A 345 15.13 6.08 -15.33
CA ASP A 345 15.19 6.75 -16.63
C ASP A 345 14.13 6.11 -17.53
N GLY A 346 13.04 6.84 -17.78
CA GLY A 346 11.93 6.36 -18.60
C GLY A 346 12.21 6.41 -20.10
N THR A 347 13.36 6.97 -20.52
CA THR A 347 13.79 6.91 -21.93
C THR A 347 14.41 5.56 -22.26
N ARG A 348 14.88 4.84 -21.23
CA ARG A 348 15.34 3.46 -21.36
C ARG A 348 14.23 2.52 -20.91
N GLY A 349 13.77 1.65 -21.79
CA GLY A 349 12.76 0.65 -21.46
C GLY A 349 13.12 -0.16 -20.22
N ALA A 350 12.13 -0.80 -19.63
CA ALA A 350 12.29 -1.64 -18.44
C ALA A 350 13.38 -2.72 -18.57
N TYR A 351 13.89 -2.95 -19.78
CA TYR A 351 14.92 -3.93 -20.13
C TYR A 351 16.22 -3.28 -20.63
N GLY A 352 16.39 -1.96 -20.49
CA GLY A 352 17.64 -1.28 -20.88
C GLY A 352 17.85 -1.07 -22.39
N GLU A 353 16.84 -1.37 -23.21
CA GLU A 353 16.81 -1.06 -24.62
C GLU A 353 16.15 0.31 -24.86
N ASP A 354 16.69 1.10 -25.80
CA ASP A 354 16.04 2.35 -26.21
C ASP A 354 14.67 2.02 -26.81
N ILE A 355 13.62 2.58 -26.21
CA ILE A 355 12.22 2.32 -26.60
C ILE A 355 11.87 3.00 -27.95
N TYR A 356 12.83 3.67 -28.63
CA TYR A 356 12.58 4.35 -29.88
C TYR A 356 13.76 4.27 -30.85
#